data_c67ee5c7ea5c986f780a960fa891e509
#
_entry.id   c67ee5c7ea5c986f780a960fa891e509
#
_cell.length_a   1.000
_cell.length_b   1.000
_cell.length_c   1.000
_cell.angle_alpha   90.00
_cell.angle_beta   90.00
_cell.angle_gamma   90.00
#
_symmetry.space_group_name_H-M   'P 1'
#
loop_
_entity.id
_entity.type
_entity.pdbx_description
1 polymer ?
#
loop_
_entity_poly.entity_id
_entity_poly.type
_entity_poly.pdbx_seq_one_letter_code
_entity_poly.pdbx_strand_id
1 'polypeptide(L)'
;CGPGRSVRLLFKAISPEQVCGEVDDEGRVVVFVREMLLSAYDVADLFGKAALSEGMAADYHQGGAGMYEKKWVVLHVVRRAKKPKMGRGWESFYVDQQGKRVMRREMEWEMPYMATRWKMNGTSFFGFAPWQDVEGEVRGGEEIEKDLEKARRVAIDPRILTAAKLVGEVDLRAGGKTLVDPDLLQDGGVLLPKEGAAVGDVSLSYKQLADKEQRIKDAFLVPMLERMMRVRSGFPRRRR
;
A
#
# COMPACT_ATOMS: atom_id res chain seq x y z
N CYS A 1 37.86 -2.38 31.35
CA CYS A 1 36.44 -2.11 31.24
C CYS A 1 36.26 -0.60 31.13
N GLY A 2 36.08 -0.06 29.93
CA GLY A 2 35.72 1.34 29.74
C GLY A 2 34.25 1.59 30.06
N PRO A 3 33.84 2.84 30.35
CA PRO A 3 32.49 3.18 30.73
C PRO A 3 31.54 2.80 29.60
N GLY A 4 30.48 2.05 29.95
CA GLY A 4 29.56 1.42 29.03
C GLY A 4 28.97 2.39 28.03
N ARG A 5 29.28 2.20 26.74
CA ARG A 5 28.47 2.74 25.64
C ARG A 5 27.11 2.04 25.70
N SER A 6 26.10 2.78 26.09
CA SER A 6 24.73 2.31 25.96
C SER A 6 24.47 2.05 24.45
N VAL A 7 24.36 0.78 24.07
CA VAL A 7 23.98 0.40 22.71
C VAL A 7 22.53 0.82 22.51
N ARG A 8 22.32 1.86 21.73
CA ARG A 8 20.98 2.33 21.39
C ARG A 8 20.52 1.58 20.14
N LEU A 9 19.59 0.66 20.31
CA LEU A 9 18.94 0.01 19.18
C LEU A 9 17.99 1.00 18.52
N LEU A 10 18.23 1.26 17.23
CA LEU A 10 17.38 2.10 16.41
C LEU A 10 16.76 1.25 15.30
N PHE A 11 15.43 1.13 15.31
CA PHE A 11 14.69 0.49 14.23
C PHE A 11 14.17 1.54 13.25
N LYS A 12 14.43 1.35 11.97
CA LYS A 12 13.97 2.21 10.89
C LYS A 12 13.14 1.40 9.89
N ALA A 13 11.90 1.82 9.66
CA ALA A 13 11.08 1.26 8.59
C ALA A 13 11.65 1.69 7.22
N ILE A 14 11.69 0.75 6.28
CA ILE A 14 12.18 0.96 4.91
C ILE A 14 11.02 0.66 3.96
N SER A 15 10.81 1.54 2.97
CA SER A 15 9.78 1.31 1.95
C SER A 15 10.11 0.06 1.11
N PRO A 16 9.12 -0.78 0.81
CA PRO A 16 9.29 -1.92 -0.09
C PRO A 16 9.83 -1.55 -1.48
N GLU A 17 9.58 -0.33 -1.95
CA GLU A 17 10.08 0.18 -3.23
C GLU A 17 11.60 0.34 -3.27
N GLN A 18 12.23 0.50 -2.10
CA GLN A 18 13.67 0.68 -1.97
C GLN A 18 14.43 -0.63 -1.80
N VAL A 19 13.73 -1.77 -1.80
CA VAL A 19 14.35 -3.05 -1.48
C VAL A 19 14.02 -4.12 -2.51
N CYS A 20 14.98 -5.00 -2.72
CA CYS A 20 14.78 -6.26 -3.45
C CYS A 20 15.70 -7.32 -2.85
N GLY A 21 15.51 -8.57 -3.23
CA GLY A 21 16.34 -9.64 -2.71
C GLY A 21 15.98 -11.01 -3.29
N GLU A 22 16.67 -12.00 -2.77
CA GLU A 22 16.46 -13.39 -3.12
C GLU A 22 16.21 -14.21 -1.86
N VAL A 23 15.45 -15.28 -2.01
CA VAL A 23 15.16 -16.25 -0.97
C VAL A 23 15.62 -17.64 -1.40
N ASP A 24 15.94 -18.47 -0.42
CA ASP A 24 16.21 -19.90 -0.67
C ASP A 24 14.89 -20.70 -0.81
N ASP A 25 15.02 -22.00 -1.09
CA ASP A 25 13.88 -22.91 -1.26
C ASP A 25 13.02 -23.02 0.02
N GLU A 26 13.57 -22.68 1.18
CA GLU A 26 12.86 -22.63 2.45
C GLU A 26 12.21 -21.24 2.71
N GLY A 27 12.35 -20.33 1.76
CA GLY A 27 11.82 -18.98 1.86
C GLY A 27 12.63 -18.04 2.77
N ARG A 28 13.85 -18.41 3.17
CA ARG A 28 14.73 -17.53 3.95
C ARG A 28 15.47 -16.57 3.03
N VAL A 29 15.57 -15.32 3.42
CA VAL A 29 16.30 -14.31 2.65
C VAL A 29 17.79 -14.64 2.62
N VAL A 30 18.36 -14.80 1.44
CA VAL A 30 19.79 -15.08 1.21
C VAL A 30 20.53 -13.87 0.64
N VAL A 31 19.84 -13.02 -0.10
CA VAL A 31 20.36 -11.73 -0.59
C VAL A 31 19.34 -10.65 -0.29
N PHE A 32 19.79 -9.54 0.24
CA PHE A 32 18.99 -8.34 0.46
C PHE A 32 19.72 -7.15 -0.15
N VAL A 33 19.02 -6.39 -0.96
CA VAL A 33 19.55 -5.18 -1.59
C VAL A 33 18.64 -4.02 -1.23
N ARG A 34 19.24 -2.94 -0.75
CA ARG A 34 18.54 -1.69 -0.47
C ARG A 34 19.11 -0.59 -1.34
N GLU A 35 18.24 0.11 -2.04
CA GLU A 35 18.56 1.34 -2.75
C GLU A 35 18.49 2.53 -1.81
N MET A 36 19.51 3.37 -1.85
CA MET A 36 19.60 4.61 -1.09
C MET A 36 19.97 5.76 -1.99
N LEU A 37 19.26 6.87 -1.86
CA LEU A 37 19.57 8.11 -2.57
C LEU A 37 20.36 9.03 -1.62
N LEU A 38 21.67 9.10 -1.83
CA LEU A 38 22.61 9.87 -1.00
C LEU A 38 23.21 11.03 -1.80
N SER A 39 23.45 12.16 -1.13
CA SER A 39 24.22 13.24 -1.71
C SER A 39 25.73 12.93 -1.63
N ALA A 40 26.55 13.64 -2.39
CA ALA A 40 27.99 13.51 -2.29
C ALA A 40 28.51 13.82 -0.87
N TYR A 41 27.84 14.74 -0.17
CA TYR A 41 28.13 15.04 1.23
C TYR A 41 27.82 13.86 2.13
N ASP A 42 26.62 13.25 2.01
CA ASP A 42 26.22 12.11 2.82
C ASP A 42 27.17 10.92 2.64
N VAL A 43 27.59 10.67 1.40
CA VAL A 43 28.56 9.61 1.08
C VAL A 43 29.92 9.89 1.75
N ALA A 44 30.41 11.14 1.67
CA ALA A 44 31.67 11.52 2.30
C ALA A 44 31.63 11.42 3.82
N ASP A 45 30.48 11.74 4.44
CA ASP A 45 30.27 11.65 5.89
C ASP A 45 30.20 10.19 6.37
N LEU A 46 29.45 9.34 5.66
CA LEU A 46 29.23 7.93 6.06
C LEU A 46 30.40 7.00 5.75
N PHE A 47 31.05 7.20 4.60
CA PHE A 47 32.06 6.27 4.09
C PHE A 47 33.45 6.88 3.95
N GLY A 48 33.57 8.19 4.17
CA GLY A 48 34.81 8.95 4.00
C GLY A 48 35.01 9.43 2.55
N LYS A 49 35.82 10.49 2.40
CA LYS A 49 36.07 11.11 1.08
C LYS A 49 36.71 10.17 0.06
N ALA A 50 37.48 9.19 0.52
CA ALA A 50 38.13 8.19 -0.35
C ALA A 50 37.12 7.22 -1.01
N ALA A 51 35.87 7.15 -0.51
CA ALA A 51 34.81 6.30 -1.06
C ALA A 51 34.08 6.99 -2.24
N LEU A 52 34.24 8.29 -2.43
CA LEU A 52 33.61 9.03 -3.51
C LEU A 52 34.09 8.51 -4.88
N SER A 53 33.15 8.25 -5.77
CA SER A 53 33.45 8.04 -7.19
C SER A 53 33.87 9.36 -7.85
N GLU A 54 34.41 9.28 -9.02
CA GLU A 54 34.93 10.48 -9.75
C GLU A 54 33.85 11.56 -9.90
N GLY A 55 32.63 11.16 -10.31
CA GLY A 55 31.49 12.07 -10.42
C GLY A 55 31.04 12.65 -9.07
N MET A 56 30.98 11.83 -8.01
CA MET A 56 30.63 12.29 -6.64
C MET A 56 31.73 13.24 -6.12
N ALA A 57 32.98 12.94 -6.38
CA ALA A 57 34.09 13.78 -5.97
C ALA A 57 34.05 15.16 -6.65
N ALA A 58 33.70 15.20 -7.93
CA ALA A 58 33.51 16.47 -8.65
C ALA A 58 32.42 17.32 -8.02
N ASP A 59 31.22 16.71 -7.74
CA ASP A 59 30.12 17.40 -7.07
C ASP A 59 30.51 17.85 -5.65
N TYR A 60 31.26 17.02 -4.92
CA TYR A 60 31.71 17.34 -3.56
C TYR A 60 32.70 18.53 -3.57
N HIS A 61 33.63 18.58 -4.51
CA HIS A 61 34.61 19.66 -4.61
C HIS A 61 34.05 20.96 -5.17
N GLN A 62 33.02 20.86 -6.03
CA GLN A 62 32.33 22.03 -6.56
C GLN A 62 31.54 22.75 -5.44
N GLY A 63 31.08 22.01 -4.42
CA GLY A 63 30.32 22.56 -3.31
C GLY A 63 28.90 23.01 -3.71
N GLY A 64 28.26 23.81 -2.85
CA GLY A 64 26.93 24.37 -3.12
C GLY A 64 25.84 23.35 -3.36
N ALA A 65 24.89 23.64 -4.23
CA ALA A 65 23.73 22.78 -4.51
C ALA A 65 24.13 21.39 -5.02
N GLY A 66 25.14 21.27 -5.85
CA GLY A 66 25.61 19.99 -6.38
C GLY A 66 26.04 19.00 -5.29
N MET A 67 26.67 19.50 -4.23
CA MET A 67 27.16 18.69 -3.13
C MET A 67 26.02 18.10 -2.25
N TYR A 68 24.91 18.85 -2.05
CA TYR A 68 23.83 18.50 -1.14
C TYR A 68 22.57 18.00 -1.82
N GLU A 69 22.17 18.59 -2.94
CA GLU A 69 20.89 18.34 -3.58
C GLU A 69 20.94 17.20 -4.60
N LYS A 70 22.04 17.08 -5.33
CA LYS A 70 22.21 16.01 -6.31
C LYS A 70 22.32 14.67 -5.61
N LYS A 71 21.43 13.74 -5.96
CA LYS A 71 21.36 12.40 -5.36
C LYS A 71 22.02 11.36 -6.25
N TRP A 72 22.76 10.49 -5.61
CA TRP A 72 23.43 9.35 -6.19
C TRP A 72 22.83 8.07 -5.67
N VAL A 73 22.69 7.08 -6.55
CA VAL A 73 22.13 5.79 -6.16
C VAL A 73 23.23 4.93 -5.56
N VAL A 74 23.07 4.62 -4.27
CA VAL A 74 23.97 3.74 -3.54
C VAL A 74 23.20 2.49 -3.16
N LEU A 75 23.70 1.32 -3.56
CA LEU A 75 23.14 0.04 -3.23
C LEU A 75 23.84 -0.54 -2.00
N HIS A 76 23.07 -0.82 -0.95
CA HIS A 76 23.53 -1.62 0.17
C HIS A 76 23.11 -3.07 -0.05
N VAL A 77 24.10 -3.92 -0.29
CA VAL A 77 23.90 -5.35 -0.57
C VAL A 77 24.37 -6.17 0.62
N VAL A 78 23.49 -7.01 1.13
CA VAL A 78 23.80 -7.98 2.18
C VAL A 78 23.48 -9.37 1.67
N ARG A 79 24.43 -10.25 1.73
CA ARG A 79 24.28 -11.63 1.27
C ARG A 79 24.96 -12.64 2.19
N ARG A 80 24.57 -13.90 2.12
CA ARG A 80 25.30 -14.98 2.79
C ARG A 80 26.73 -15.05 2.27
N ALA A 81 27.68 -15.11 3.19
CA ALA A 81 29.09 -15.20 2.87
C ALA A 81 29.43 -16.59 2.30
N LYS A 82 30.08 -16.64 1.14
CA LYS A 82 30.56 -17.91 0.56
C LYS A 82 31.63 -18.59 1.44
N LYS A 83 32.41 -17.79 2.18
CA LYS A 83 33.43 -18.26 3.11
C LYS A 83 33.28 -17.47 4.41
N PRO A 84 32.55 -18.01 5.41
CA PRO A 84 32.41 -17.36 6.71
C PRO A 84 33.78 -17.17 7.34
N LYS A 85 34.00 -15.97 7.92
CA LYS A 85 35.21 -15.66 8.67
C LYS A 85 34.84 -15.43 10.13
N MET A 86 35.50 -16.11 11.06
CA MET A 86 35.32 -15.94 12.50
C MET A 86 33.85 -15.97 12.97
N GLY A 87 33.04 -16.86 12.39
CA GLY A 87 31.61 -16.97 12.72
C GLY A 87 30.67 -15.94 12.04
N ARG A 88 31.22 -14.96 11.32
CA ARG A 88 30.43 -13.97 10.58
C ARG A 88 29.90 -14.58 9.30
N GLY A 89 28.60 -14.80 9.25
CA GLY A 89 27.93 -15.52 8.16
C GLY A 89 27.42 -14.62 7.03
N TRP A 90 27.49 -13.31 7.19
CA TRP A 90 26.94 -12.34 6.24
C TRP A 90 28.02 -11.41 5.73
N GLU A 91 27.93 -11.07 4.46
CA GLU A 91 28.78 -10.13 3.76
C GLU A 91 27.94 -8.91 3.38
N SER A 92 28.35 -7.73 3.85
CA SER A 92 27.69 -6.45 3.66
C SER A 92 28.60 -5.56 2.83
N PHE A 93 28.08 -4.94 1.78
CA PHE A 93 28.85 -3.99 0.98
C PHE A 93 27.98 -2.90 0.36
N TYR A 94 28.56 -1.72 0.26
CA TYR A 94 27.96 -0.56 -0.36
C TYR A 94 28.56 -0.33 -1.73
N VAL A 95 27.72 -0.16 -2.73
CA VAL A 95 28.12 -0.03 -4.14
C VAL A 95 27.54 1.26 -4.69
N ASP A 96 28.38 2.08 -5.29
CA ASP A 96 27.93 3.13 -6.19
C ASP A 96 27.46 2.50 -7.51
N GLN A 97 26.18 2.66 -7.82
CA GLN A 97 25.58 2.05 -9.01
C GLN A 97 26.14 2.66 -10.30
N GLN A 98 26.34 3.97 -10.32
CA GLN A 98 26.81 4.69 -11.52
C GLN A 98 28.32 4.51 -11.71
N GLY A 99 29.10 4.70 -10.66
CA GLY A 99 30.54 4.52 -10.67
C GLY A 99 31.02 3.06 -10.65
N LYS A 100 30.07 2.08 -10.50
CA LYS A 100 30.36 0.64 -10.43
C LYS A 100 31.48 0.30 -9.44
N ARG A 101 31.53 1.03 -8.33
CA ARG A 101 32.59 0.94 -7.34
C ARG A 101 32.04 0.48 -5.99
N VAL A 102 32.74 -0.48 -5.35
CA VAL A 102 32.47 -0.86 -3.96
C VAL A 102 33.11 0.20 -3.06
N MET A 103 32.28 0.90 -2.28
CA MET A 103 32.71 1.95 -1.36
C MET A 103 33.16 1.38 0.01
N ARG A 104 32.45 0.36 0.49
CA ARG A 104 32.72 -0.28 1.78
C ARG A 104 32.33 -1.73 1.73
N ARG A 105 33.08 -2.62 2.37
CA ARG A 105 32.79 -4.04 2.52
C ARG A 105 33.07 -4.46 3.94
N GLU A 106 32.10 -5.14 4.54
CA GLU A 106 32.16 -5.60 5.93
C GLU A 106 31.62 -7.03 6.04
N MET A 107 32.00 -7.69 7.13
CA MET A 107 31.44 -8.99 7.49
C MET A 107 30.59 -8.83 8.73
N GLU A 108 29.35 -9.30 8.66
CA GLU A 108 28.36 -9.21 9.73
C GLU A 108 28.10 -10.58 10.37
N TRP A 109 27.78 -10.55 11.67
CA TRP A 109 27.41 -11.76 12.40
C TRP A 109 26.02 -12.23 11.98
N GLU A 110 25.10 -11.29 11.87
CA GLU A 110 23.69 -11.50 11.54
C GLU A 110 23.27 -10.55 10.43
N MET A 111 22.15 -10.88 9.78
CA MET A 111 21.56 -10.04 8.77
C MET A 111 21.03 -8.76 9.43
N PRO A 112 21.48 -7.55 9.02
CA PRO A 112 21.07 -6.30 9.63
C PRO A 112 19.64 -5.85 9.24
N TYR A 113 18.97 -6.59 8.38
CA TYR A 113 17.63 -6.29 7.91
C TYR A 113 16.63 -7.36 8.35
N MET A 114 15.47 -6.93 8.78
CA MET A 114 14.33 -7.80 9.06
C MET A 114 13.33 -7.70 7.91
N ALA A 115 13.26 -8.70 7.05
CA ALA A 115 12.29 -8.79 5.98
C ALA A 115 11.10 -9.64 6.45
N THR A 116 10.13 -8.99 7.10
CA THR A 116 8.90 -9.65 7.54
C THR A 116 7.90 -9.74 6.38
N ARG A 117 7.31 -10.90 6.18
CA ARG A 117 6.31 -11.17 5.16
C ARG A 117 5.05 -11.72 5.82
N TRP A 118 3.90 -11.21 5.42
CA TRP A 118 2.63 -11.68 5.97
C TRP A 118 2.34 -13.14 5.59
N LYS A 119 2.48 -13.43 4.31
CA LYS A 119 2.29 -14.78 3.75
C LYS A 119 3.36 -15.00 2.69
N MET A 120 4.07 -16.11 2.78
CA MET A 120 5.10 -16.46 1.80
C MET A 120 4.46 -17.07 0.55
N ASN A 121 5.03 -16.74 -0.60
CA ASN A 121 4.67 -17.31 -1.88
C ASN A 121 5.92 -17.93 -2.54
N GLY A 122 6.14 -19.20 -2.28
CA GLY A 122 7.24 -19.92 -2.87
C GLY A 122 8.57 -19.20 -2.76
N THR A 123 9.22 -18.96 -3.89
CA THR A 123 10.54 -18.33 -4.01
C THR A 123 10.52 -16.80 -4.15
N SER A 124 9.34 -16.16 -4.00
CA SER A 124 9.27 -14.71 -4.11
C SER A 124 9.86 -14.04 -2.87
N PHE A 125 10.72 -13.03 -3.09
CA PHE A 125 11.21 -12.17 -2.02
C PHE A 125 10.10 -11.38 -1.36
N PHE A 126 9.13 -10.89 -2.13
CA PHE A 126 7.94 -10.21 -1.61
C PHE A 126 6.87 -11.22 -1.24
N GLY A 127 6.33 -11.09 -0.04
CA GLY A 127 5.17 -11.87 0.39
C GLY A 127 3.85 -11.32 -0.14
N PHE A 128 2.78 -12.08 0.03
CA PHE A 128 1.43 -11.60 -0.21
C PHE A 128 0.97 -10.73 0.95
N ALA A 129 0.35 -9.61 0.61
CA ALA A 129 -0.35 -8.77 1.58
C ALA A 129 -1.80 -9.26 1.77
N PRO A 130 -2.42 -9.05 2.93
CA PRO A 130 -3.81 -9.46 3.18
C PRO A 130 -4.82 -8.94 2.16
N TRP A 131 -4.57 -7.75 1.62
CA TRP A 131 -5.45 -7.12 0.65
C TRP A 131 -5.56 -7.91 -0.66
N GLN A 132 -4.50 -8.64 -1.06
CA GLN A 132 -4.49 -9.45 -2.27
C GLN A 132 -5.47 -10.64 -2.17
N ASP A 133 -5.67 -11.16 -0.96
CA ASP A 133 -6.64 -12.24 -0.72
C ASP A 133 -8.10 -11.73 -0.83
N VAL A 134 -8.33 -10.44 -0.64
CA VAL A 134 -9.67 -9.82 -0.62
C VAL A 134 -9.90 -8.76 -1.69
N GLU A 135 -8.99 -8.63 -2.65
CA GLU A 135 -9.10 -7.64 -3.74
C GLU A 135 -10.43 -7.76 -4.49
N GLY A 136 -10.88 -8.99 -4.78
CA GLY A 136 -12.18 -9.26 -5.40
C GLY A 136 -13.37 -8.81 -4.55
N GLU A 137 -13.27 -8.96 -3.23
CA GLU A 137 -14.32 -8.51 -2.31
C GLU A 137 -14.38 -6.99 -2.23
N VAL A 138 -13.23 -6.31 -2.22
CA VAL A 138 -13.15 -4.84 -2.23
C VAL A 138 -13.76 -4.28 -3.52
N ARG A 139 -13.34 -4.79 -4.69
CA ARG A 139 -13.89 -4.34 -5.98
C ARG A 139 -15.39 -4.60 -6.08
N GLY A 140 -15.84 -5.79 -5.69
CA GLY A 140 -17.27 -6.10 -5.69
C GLY A 140 -18.08 -5.27 -4.69
N GLY A 141 -17.47 -4.85 -3.57
CA GLY A 141 -18.07 -3.92 -2.62
C GLY A 141 -18.25 -2.54 -3.23
N GLU A 142 -17.23 -2.00 -3.89
CA GLU A 142 -17.31 -0.71 -4.59
C GLU A 142 -18.39 -0.68 -5.69
N GLU A 143 -18.58 -1.78 -6.41
CA GLU A 143 -19.65 -1.90 -7.43
C GLU A 143 -21.02 -1.86 -6.78
N ILE A 144 -21.22 -2.61 -5.69
CA ILE A 144 -22.48 -2.60 -4.93
C ILE A 144 -22.77 -1.21 -4.37
N GLU A 145 -21.78 -0.50 -3.81
CA GLU A 145 -21.95 0.86 -3.32
C GLU A 145 -22.35 1.83 -4.43
N LYS A 146 -21.71 1.75 -5.60
CA LYS A 146 -22.08 2.56 -6.77
C LYS A 146 -23.50 2.30 -7.23
N ASP A 147 -23.94 1.07 -7.21
CA ASP A 147 -25.31 0.71 -7.62
C ASP A 147 -26.35 1.12 -6.57
N LEU A 148 -26.01 1.00 -5.26
CA LEU A 148 -26.84 1.53 -4.19
C LEU A 148 -26.96 3.07 -4.27
N GLU A 149 -25.88 3.77 -4.60
CA GLU A 149 -25.94 5.23 -4.80
C GLU A 149 -26.84 5.61 -5.98
N LYS A 150 -26.75 4.87 -7.13
CA LYS A 150 -27.65 5.09 -8.26
C LYS A 150 -29.11 4.81 -7.88
N ALA A 151 -29.38 3.69 -7.20
CA ALA A 151 -30.70 3.34 -6.73
C ALA A 151 -31.26 4.41 -5.78
N ARG A 152 -30.44 4.90 -4.86
CA ARG A 152 -30.79 5.98 -3.93
C ARG A 152 -31.13 7.28 -4.68
N ARG A 153 -30.35 7.66 -5.69
CA ARG A 153 -30.63 8.86 -6.51
C ARG A 153 -31.96 8.72 -7.23
N VAL A 154 -32.25 7.54 -7.82
CA VAL A 154 -33.55 7.26 -8.48
C VAL A 154 -34.71 7.28 -7.48
N ALA A 155 -34.49 6.79 -6.23
CA ALA A 155 -35.52 6.81 -5.19
C ALA A 155 -35.82 8.23 -4.68
N ILE A 156 -34.80 9.10 -4.58
CA ILE A 156 -34.95 10.48 -4.12
C ILE A 156 -35.58 11.37 -5.21
N ASP A 157 -35.21 11.11 -6.46
CA ASP A 157 -35.64 11.90 -7.60
C ASP A 157 -36.11 10.97 -8.75
N PRO A 158 -37.31 10.37 -8.60
CA PRO A 158 -37.81 9.40 -9.56
C PRO A 158 -38.12 10.07 -10.90
N ARG A 159 -37.85 9.36 -11.98
CA ARG A 159 -38.23 9.81 -13.32
C ARG A 159 -39.75 9.83 -13.42
N ILE A 160 -40.29 10.99 -13.68
CA ILE A 160 -41.74 11.18 -13.90
C ILE A 160 -41.98 11.20 -15.42
N LEU A 161 -42.62 10.18 -15.92
CA LEU A 161 -43.13 10.19 -17.30
C LEU A 161 -44.51 10.80 -17.25
N THR A 162 -44.66 12.01 -17.79
CA THR A 162 -45.93 12.66 -17.95
C THR A 162 -46.35 12.55 -19.44
N ALA A 163 -47.58 12.10 -19.70
CA ALA A 163 -48.07 11.94 -21.05
C ALA A 163 -48.33 13.34 -21.69
N ALA A 164 -47.57 13.73 -22.71
CA ALA A 164 -47.83 14.84 -23.63
C ALA A 164 -47.38 14.40 -24.99
N LYS A 165 -47.89 14.97 -26.05
CA LYS A 165 -47.29 14.82 -27.38
C LYS A 165 -45.79 15.08 -27.21
N LEU A 166 -44.99 14.10 -27.61
CA LEU A 166 -43.53 14.22 -27.59
C LEU A 166 -43.12 15.41 -28.49
N VAL A 167 -43.05 16.58 -27.88
CA VAL A 167 -42.48 17.78 -28.49
C VAL A 167 -41.14 18.01 -27.77
N GLY A 168 -40.18 17.10 -28.06
CA GLY A 168 -38.85 17.25 -27.50
C GLY A 168 -38.18 15.92 -27.09
N GLU A 169 -36.91 15.98 -26.77
CA GLU A 169 -36.10 14.86 -26.28
C GLU A 169 -36.59 14.40 -24.90
N VAL A 170 -36.70 13.08 -24.71
CA VAL A 170 -37.02 12.49 -23.41
C VAL A 170 -35.83 12.72 -22.45
N ASP A 171 -36.03 13.49 -21.39
CA ASP A 171 -34.99 13.68 -20.38
C ASP A 171 -34.88 12.43 -19.49
N LEU A 172 -33.83 11.64 -19.72
CA LEU A 172 -33.53 10.42 -18.97
C LEU A 172 -32.78 10.65 -17.68
N ARG A 173 -32.55 11.89 -17.28
CA ARG A 173 -31.86 12.19 -16.02
C ARG A 173 -32.76 11.92 -14.82
N ALA A 174 -32.18 11.67 -13.65
CA ALA A 174 -32.91 11.63 -12.40
C ALA A 174 -33.59 13.01 -12.17
N GLY A 175 -34.91 13.03 -11.91
CA GLY A 175 -35.69 14.27 -11.83
C GLY A 175 -36.02 14.91 -13.17
N GLY A 176 -35.63 14.33 -14.29
CA GLY A 176 -35.95 14.84 -15.61
C GLY A 176 -37.48 14.88 -15.85
N LYS A 177 -38.00 16.01 -16.37
CA LYS A 177 -39.40 16.18 -16.69
C LYS A 177 -39.55 16.11 -18.19
N THR A 178 -40.28 15.08 -18.67
CA THR A 178 -40.67 14.98 -20.06
C THR A 178 -42.13 15.39 -20.20
N LEU A 179 -42.40 16.45 -20.98
CA LEU A 179 -43.74 16.91 -21.27
C LEU A 179 -44.42 16.01 -22.31
N VAL A 180 -45.61 15.49 -22.00
CA VAL A 180 -46.38 14.51 -22.77
C VAL A 180 -47.77 15.09 -23.02
N ASP A 181 -48.47 14.81 -24.16
CA ASP A 181 -49.75 15.39 -24.57
C ASP A 181 -50.87 15.11 -23.56
N PRO A 182 -51.69 16.14 -23.16
CA PRO A 182 -52.76 15.96 -22.19
C PRO A 182 -53.83 14.97 -22.64
N ASP A 183 -54.04 14.75 -23.92
CA ASP A 183 -55.05 13.80 -24.43
C ASP A 183 -54.70 12.34 -24.14
N LEU A 184 -53.43 12.01 -23.94
CA LEU A 184 -52.93 10.72 -23.46
C LEU A 184 -53.10 10.53 -21.97
N LEU A 185 -53.44 11.58 -21.22
CA LEU A 185 -53.68 11.54 -19.76
C LEU A 185 -55.12 11.13 -19.44
N GLN A 186 -56.07 11.28 -20.38
CA GLN A 186 -57.51 10.93 -20.18
C GLN A 186 -57.75 9.44 -20.03
N ASP A 187 -56.86 8.59 -20.55
CA ASP A 187 -56.91 7.13 -20.42
C ASP A 187 -56.16 6.58 -19.19
N GLY A 188 -55.90 7.38 -18.18
CA GLY A 188 -55.19 6.96 -16.98
C GLY A 188 -53.71 6.70 -17.15
N GLY A 189 -53.12 7.22 -18.22
CA GLY A 189 -51.77 6.97 -18.68
C GLY A 189 -50.66 7.76 -18.00
N VAL A 190 -50.75 8.07 -16.70
CA VAL A 190 -49.55 8.41 -15.94
C VAL A 190 -48.81 7.13 -15.66
N LEU A 191 -47.86 6.79 -16.53
CA LEU A 191 -46.86 5.75 -16.22
C LEU A 191 -45.92 6.26 -15.15
N LEU A 192 -46.44 6.32 -13.92
CA LEU A 192 -45.55 6.33 -12.78
C LEU A 192 -44.78 5.01 -12.84
N PRO A 193 -43.44 5.01 -12.77
CA PRO A 193 -42.69 3.79 -12.53
C PRO A 193 -43.35 3.15 -11.31
N LYS A 194 -43.86 1.94 -11.42
CA LYS A 194 -44.41 1.19 -10.28
C LYS A 194 -43.42 1.33 -9.16
N GLU A 195 -43.85 1.92 -8.03
CA GLU A 195 -43.07 1.93 -6.80
C GLU A 195 -42.61 0.48 -6.57
N GLY A 196 -41.30 0.25 -6.55
CA GLY A 196 -40.69 -1.06 -6.37
C GLY A 196 -40.17 -1.78 -7.62
N ALA A 197 -40.54 -1.37 -8.83
CA ALA A 197 -40.03 -2.02 -10.06
C ALA A 197 -38.66 -1.44 -10.52
N ALA A 198 -38.31 -0.24 -10.08
CA ALA A 198 -37.07 0.44 -10.48
C ALA A 198 -35.94 0.32 -9.42
N VAL A 199 -36.28 0.00 -8.19
CA VAL A 199 -35.34 -0.20 -7.12
C VAL A 199 -35.44 -1.66 -6.70
N GLY A 200 -34.55 -2.54 -7.20
CA GLY A 200 -34.45 -3.92 -6.77
C GLY A 200 -34.33 -4.04 -5.25
N ASP A 201 -34.34 -5.25 -4.72
CA ASP A 201 -34.25 -5.46 -3.27
C ASP A 201 -32.93 -4.88 -2.71
N VAL A 202 -33.00 -3.61 -2.34
CA VAL A 202 -31.87 -2.84 -1.77
C VAL A 202 -31.39 -3.49 -0.46
N SER A 203 -32.29 -4.20 0.24
CA SER A 203 -31.95 -4.89 1.49
C SER A 203 -30.95 -6.03 1.26
N LEU A 204 -31.07 -6.73 0.14
CA LEU A 204 -30.14 -7.78 -0.25
C LEU A 204 -28.74 -7.20 -0.53
N SER A 205 -28.71 -6.06 -1.23
CA SER A 205 -27.43 -5.37 -1.54
C SER A 205 -26.72 -4.90 -0.27
N TYR A 206 -27.43 -4.39 0.72
CA TYR A 206 -26.84 -4.03 2.02
C TYR A 206 -26.30 -5.25 2.77
N LYS A 207 -26.98 -6.39 2.74
CA LYS A 207 -26.47 -7.63 3.33
C LYS A 207 -25.18 -8.10 2.63
N GLN A 208 -25.18 -8.10 1.29
CA GLN A 208 -23.99 -8.47 0.52
C GLN A 208 -22.80 -7.56 0.83
N LEU A 209 -23.03 -6.25 0.96
CA LEU A 209 -22.00 -5.30 1.34
C LEU A 209 -21.46 -5.59 2.75
N ALA A 210 -22.34 -5.82 3.73
CA ALA A 210 -21.93 -6.16 5.09
C ALA A 210 -21.14 -7.48 5.16
N ASP A 211 -21.53 -8.49 4.38
CA ASP A 211 -20.80 -9.76 4.30
C ASP A 211 -19.40 -9.57 3.69
N LYS A 212 -19.27 -8.73 2.65
CA LYS A 212 -17.98 -8.39 2.06
C LYS A 212 -17.08 -7.63 3.03
N GLU A 213 -17.62 -6.62 3.72
CA GLU A 213 -16.89 -5.89 4.75
C GLU A 213 -16.38 -6.83 5.86
N GLN A 214 -17.20 -7.81 6.27
CA GLN A 214 -16.79 -8.76 7.29
C GLN A 214 -15.63 -9.63 6.81
N ARG A 215 -15.68 -10.14 5.57
CA ARG A 215 -14.58 -10.92 4.99
C ARG A 215 -13.29 -10.11 4.89
N ILE A 216 -13.39 -8.82 4.52
CA ILE A 216 -12.24 -7.91 4.49
C ILE A 216 -11.66 -7.75 5.91
N LYS A 217 -12.50 -7.49 6.92
CA LYS A 217 -12.08 -7.38 8.32
C LYS A 217 -11.39 -8.65 8.83
N ASP A 218 -11.92 -9.82 8.45
CA ASP A 218 -11.34 -11.10 8.85
C ASP A 218 -9.97 -11.35 8.21
N ALA A 219 -9.78 -11.00 6.93
CA ALA A 219 -8.50 -11.12 6.24
C ALA A 219 -7.41 -10.23 6.87
N PHE A 220 -7.78 -9.04 7.34
CA PHE A 220 -6.88 -8.14 8.06
C PHE A 220 -6.76 -8.46 9.56
N LEU A 221 -7.35 -9.56 10.01
CA LEU A 221 -7.33 -9.99 11.41
C LEU A 221 -7.86 -8.93 12.40
N VAL A 222 -8.74 -8.04 11.95
CA VAL A 222 -9.32 -6.97 12.78
C VAL A 222 -9.95 -7.51 14.06
N PRO A 223 -10.77 -8.60 14.03
CA PRO A 223 -11.37 -9.15 15.25
C PRO A 223 -10.33 -9.63 16.27
N MET A 224 -9.20 -10.17 15.80
CA MET A 224 -8.10 -10.60 16.66
C MET A 224 -7.41 -9.41 17.32
N LEU A 225 -7.12 -8.35 16.54
CA LEU A 225 -6.51 -7.13 17.05
C LEU A 225 -7.41 -6.42 18.07
N GLU A 226 -8.71 -6.37 17.82
CA GLU A 226 -9.67 -5.80 18.78
C GLU A 226 -9.71 -6.57 20.11
N ARG A 227 -9.66 -7.91 20.05
CA ARG A 227 -9.57 -8.73 21.25
C ARG A 227 -8.29 -8.44 22.04
N MET A 228 -7.15 -8.35 21.37
CA MET A 228 -5.87 -8.00 22.01
C MET A 228 -5.91 -6.63 22.67
N MET A 229 -6.51 -5.63 22.02
CA MET A 229 -6.66 -4.29 22.58
C MET A 229 -7.58 -4.28 23.81
N ARG A 230 -8.69 -5.02 23.78
CA ARG A 230 -9.59 -5.16 24.94
C ARG A 230 -8.91 -5.81 26.13
N VAL A 231 -8.12 -6.85 25.92
CA VAL A 231 -7.34 -7.49 27.00
C VAL A 231 -6.34 -6.51 27.61
N ARG A 232 -5.67 -5.69 26.77
CA ARG A 232 -4.70 -4.68 27.24
C ARG A 232 -5.36 -3.55 28.02
N SER A 233 -6.58 -3.16 27.70
CA SER A 233 -7.33 -2.13 28.44
C SER A 233 -7.84 -2.62 29.80
N GLY A 234 -7.95 -3.93 30.02
CA GLY A 234 -8.35 -4.57 31.28
C GLY A 234 -7.20 -4.75 32.28
N PHE A 235 -5.94 -4.48 31.91
CA PHE A 235 -4.84 -4.54 32.87
C PHE A 235 -4.89 -3.34 33.83
N PRO A 236 -5.03 -3.55 35.16
CA PRO A 236 -5.03 -2.46 36.13
C PRO A 236 -3.68 -1.74 36.03
N ARG A 237 -3.73 -0.42 35.82
CA ARG A 237 -2.54 0.43 35.90
C ARG A 237 -1.94 0.25 37.29
N ARG A 238 -0.78 -0.41 37.41
CA ARG A 238 -0.01 -0.42 38.66
C ARG A 238 0.22 1.04 39.05
N ARG A 239 -0.45 1.46 40.13
CA ARG A 239 -0.12 2.74 40.79
C ARG A 239 1.34 2.69 41.18
N ARG A 240 2.12 3.62 40.71
CA ARG A 240 3.47 3.93 41.22
C ARG A 240 3.30 4.76 42.47
#